data_b9389c6839edef1168d0f92a8206023c
#
_entry.id   b9389c6839edef1168d0f92a8206023c
#
_cell.length_a   1.000
_cell.length_b   1.000
_cell.length_c   1.000
_cell.angle_alpha   90.00
_cell.angle_beta   90.00
_cell.angle_gamma   90.00
#
_symmetry.space_group_name_H-M   'P 1'
#
loop_
_entity.id
_entity.type
_entity.pdbx_description
1 polymer ?
#
loop_
_entity_poly.entity_id
_entity_poly.type
_entity_poly.pdbx_seq_one_letter_code
_entity_poly.pdbx_strand_id
1 'polypeptide(L)'
;MRAWVKSSAWITWNKLAAMKAIGSKRWAIAEGYIPPYSHGPGRQFASHETVCILNANNTAAEIDITIYYSNREPGGPYHLTVAARRTKHVRFNDLDDPEPIPKDVDFASVIESDVPIVVQHTRLDSRQAESALLSTIAYAASD
;
A
#
# COMPACT_ATOMS: atom_id res chain seq x y z
N MET A 1 -49.12 -4.54 -23.18
CA MET A 1 -47.75 -4.92 -23.50
C MET A 1 -46.78 -4.02 -22.76
N ARG A 2 -46.06 -4.54 -21.79
CA ARG A 2 -45.07 -3.76 -21.02
C ARG A 2 -43.69 -3.99 -21.64
N ALA A 3 -43.09 -2.93 -22.17
CA ALA A 3 -41.73 -2.94 -22.60
C ALA A 3 -40.81 -2.96 -21.36
N TRP A 4 -40.02 -4.00 -21.22
CA TRP A 4 -38.96 -4.11 -20.20
C TRP A 4 -37.77 -3.27 -20.60
N VAL A 5 -37.44 -2.31 -19.76
CA VAL A 5 -36.24 -1.50 -19.90
C VAL A 5 -35.02 -2.37 -19.51
N LYS A 6 -34.31 -2.85 -20.52
CA LYS A 6 -32.95 -3.39 -20.35
C LYS A 6 -31.97 -2.24 -20.54
N SER A 7 -31.53 -1.55 -19.47
CA SER A 7 -30.57 -0.48 -19.72
C SER A 7 -29.72 0.04 -18.54
N SER A 8 -29.50 -0.64 -17.46
CA SER A 8 -28.62 -0.07 -16.43
C SER A 8 -27.23 -0.71 -16.30
N ALA A 9 -27.11 -2.01 -16.60
CA ALA A 9 -25.83 -2.72 -16.42
C ALA A 9 -24.78 -2.42 -17.51
N TRP A 10 -25.18 -2.30 -18.77
CA TRP A 10 -24.27 -2.06 -19.89
C TRP A 10 -23.64 -0.66 -19.90
N ILE A 11 -24.38 0.35 -19.41
CA ILE A 11 -23.90 1.74 -19.32
C ILE A 11 -22.83 1.86 -18.23
N THR A 12 -22.92 1.07 -17.15
CA THR A 12 -21.98 1.10 -16.03
C THR A 12 -20.63 0.51 -16.41
N TRP A 13 -20.60 -0.58 -17.20
CA TRP A 13 -19.36 -1.22 -17.65
C TRP A 13 -18.59 -0.38 -18.69
N ASN A 14 -19.28 0.26 -19.63
CA ASN A 14 -18.64 1.14 -20.60
C ASN A 14 -18.11 2.43 -19.98
N LYS A 15 -18.73 2.96 -18.92
CA LYS A 15 -18.19 4.09 -18.15
C LYS A 15 -16.92 3.73 -17.40
N LEU A 16 -16.84 2.54 -16.82
CA LEU A 16 -15.64 2.03 -16.13
C LEU A 16 -14.46 1.80 -17.09
N ALA A 17 -14.73 1.36 -18.34
CA ALA A 17 -13.69 1.20 -19.36
C ALA A 17 -13.12 2.53 -19.89
N ALA A 18 -13.86 3.62 -19.71
CA ALA A 18 -13.45 4.97 -20.16
C ALA A 18 -12.90 5.86 -19.01
N MET A 19 -12.86 5.37 -17.78
CA MET A 19 -12.30 6.13 -16.67
C MET A 19 -10.79 6.26 -16.83
N LYS A 20 -10.31 7.52 -16.77
CA LYS A 20 -8.88 7.81 -16.71
C LYS A 20 -8.27 7.06 -15.51
N ALA A 21 -7.12 6.43 -15.73
CA ALA A 21 -6.36 5.79 -14.65
C ALA A 21 -6.14 6.78 -13.50
N ILE A 22 -6.30 6.31 -12.26
CA ILE A 22 -6.07 7.12 -11.05
C ILE A 22 -4.80 6.66 -10.36
N GLY A 23 -4.09 7.63 -9.77
CA GLY A 23 -2.84 7.38 -9.05
C GLY A 23 -1.60 7.68 -9.86
N SER A 24 -0.47 7.19 -9.38
CA SER A 24 0.86 7.32 -9.97
C SER A 24 1.54 5.96 -10.04
N LYS A 25 2.57 5.85 -10.87
CA LYS A 25 3.42 4.66 -10.93
C LYS A 25 4.54 4.68 -9.89
N ARG A 26 4.81 5.84 -9.30
CA ARG A 26 5.89 6.00 -8.33
C ARG A 26 5.44 6.80 -7.12
N TRP A 27 5.71 6.24 -5.95
CA TRP A 27 5.32 6.78 -4.66
C TRP A 27 6.48 6.77 -3.69
N ALA A 28 6.49 7.72 -2.75
CA ALA A 28 7.46 7.76 -1.68
C ALA A 28 6.76 7.98 -0.32
N ILE A 29 7.30 7.30 0.69
CA ILE A 29 6.97 7.48 2.10
C ILE A 29 8.28 7.81 2.79
N ALA A 30 8.46 9.07 3.19
CA ALA A 30 9.72 9.54 3.78
C ALA A 30 9.90 9.11 5.24
N GLU A 31 8.81 8.67 5.88
CA GLU A 31 8.78 8.31 7.28
C GLU A 31 8.35 6.84 7.43
N GLY A 32 9.16 6.05 8.13
CA GLY A 32 8.90 4.66 8.44
C GLY A 32 9.65 4.25 9.69
N TYR A 33 8.96 3.51 10.58
CA TYR A 33 9.53 3.00 11.81
C TYR A 33 8.67 1.88 12.37
N ILE A 34 9.22 0.70 12.52
CA ILE A 34 8.54 -0.43 13.15
C ILE A 34 8.92 -0.47 14.63
N PRO A 35 7.99 -0.18 15.56
CA PRO A 35 8.27 -0.24 16.99
C PRO A 35 8.79 -1.63 17.43
N PRO A 36 9.75 -1.68 18.38
CA PRO A 36 10.38 -2.95 18.77
C PRO A 36 9.48 -3.88 19.57
N TYR A 37 8.45 -3.34 20.23
CA TYR A 37 7.50 -4.12 21.02
C TYR A 37 6.08 -3.57 20.92
N SER A 38 5.13 -4.30 21.49
CA SER A 38 3.71 -3.98 21.44
C SER A 38 3.03 -4.34 22.74
N HIS A 39 1.94 -3.65 23.05
CA HIS A 39 0.97 -4.04 24.06
C HIS A 39 -0.36 -4.40 23.38
N GLY A 40 -1.07 -5.34 23.95
CA GLY A 40 -2.38 -5.77 23.47
C GLY A 40 -2.38 -7.18 22.88
N PRO A 41 -3.55 -7.83 22.87
CA PRO A 41 -3.71 -9.19 22.41
C PRO A 41 -3.79 -9.26 20.87
N GLY A 42 -3.14 -10.24 20.31
CA GLY A 42 -3.27 -10.61 18.92
C GLY A 42 -2.49 -9.71 17.94
N ARG A 43 -2.44 -10.18 16.71
CA ARG A 43 -1.67 -9.56 15.63
C ARG A 43 -2.17 -8.17 15.24
N GLN A 44 -3.48 -7.92 15.32
CA GLN A 44 -4.07 -6.63 14.97
C GLN A 44 -3.60 -5.47 15.85
N PHE A 45 -3.19 -5.77 17.08
CA PHE A 45 -2.65 -4.78 18.03
C PHE A 45 -1.12 -4.75 18.09
N ALA A 46 -0.45 -5.59 17.31
CA ALA A 46 1.00 -5.48 17.18
C ALA A 46 1.37 -4.19 16.45
N SER A 47 2.36 -3.46 17.00
CA SER A 47 2.90 -2.28 16.32
C SER A 47 3.37 -2.61 14.91
N HIS A 48 2.96 -1.84 13.94
CA HIS A 48 3.27 -2.12 12.55
C HIS A 48 3.23 -0.88 11.65
N GLU A 49 3.97 -0.97 10.58
CA GLU A 49 3.89 -0.12 9.40
C GLU A 49 3.14 -0.85 8.30
N THR A 50 2.27 -0.16 7.58
CA THR A 50 1.47 -0.75 6.51
C THR A 50 1.38 0.19 5.32
N VAL A 51 1.54 -0.33 4.12
CA VAL A 51 1.10 0.33 2.90
C VAL A 51 -0.23 -0.28 2.45
N CYS A 52 -1.20 0.61 2.16
CA CYS A 52 -2.48 0.25 1.59
C CYS A 52 -2.46 0.64 0.12
N ILE A 53 -2.62 -0.33 -0.77
CA ILE A 53 -2.46 -0.16 -2.21
C ILE A 53 -3.80 -0.42 -2.88
N LEU A 54 -4.28 0.56 -3.66
CA LEU A 54 -5.43 0.39 -4.54
C LEU A 54 -4.96 0.27 -5.99
N ASN A 55 -5.23 -0.86 -6.61
CA ASN A 55 -5.17 -1.03 -8.04
C ASN A 55 -6.58 -0.93 -8.64
N ALA A 56 -6.90 0.22 -9.23
CA ALA A 56 -8.19 0.46 -9.89
C ALA A 56 -8.18 0.06 -11.38
N ASN A 57 -7.06 -0.44 -11.90
CA ASN A 57 -6.91 -0.82 -13.30
C ASN A 57 -7.57 -2.17 -13.61
N ASN A 58 -7.76 -2.45 -14.89
CA ASN A 58 -8.29 -3.74 -15.38
C ASN A 58 -7.22 -4.83 -15.52
N THR A 59 -5.96 -4.51 -15.24
CA THR A 59 -4.82 -5.44 -15.21
C THR A 59 -4.23 -5.51 -13.82
N ALA A 60 -3.50 -6.57 -13.49
CA ALA A 60 -2.73 -6.65 -12.27
C ALA A 60 -1.66 -5.56 -12.25
N ALA A 61 -1.27 -5.13 -11.07
CA ALA A 61 -0.14 -4.24 -10.81
C ALA A 61 1.02 -5.06 -10.26
N GLU A 62 2.17 -5.00 -10.92
CA GLU A 62 3.44 -5.53 -10.43
C GLU A 62 4.19 -4.40 -9.73
N ILE A 63 4.58 -4.65 -8.49
CA ILE A 63 5.04 -3.59 -7.58
C ILE A 63 6.36 -3.99 -6.95
N ASP A 64 7.29 -3.04 -6.94
CA ASP A 64 8.57 -3.11 -6.25
C ASP A 64 8.63 -2.09 -5.13
N ILE A 65 9.04 -2.52 -3.94
CA ILE A 65 9.29 -1.65 -2.80
C ILE A 65 10.78 -1.67 -2.47
N THR A 66 11.41 -0.49 -2.47
CA THR A 66 12.78 -0.30 -2.02
C THR A 66 12.78 0.45 -0.69
N ILE A 67 13.53 -0.06 0.29
CA ILE A 67 13.67 0.55 1.61
C ILE A 67 15.01 1.27 1.69
N TYR A 68 14.98 2.52 2.14
CA TYR A 68 16.13 3.38 2.35
C TYR A 68 16.37 3.56 3.84
N TYR A 69 17.55 3.22 4.32
CA TYR A 69 17.96 3.32 5.72
C TYR A 69 18.88 4.52 5.95
N SER A 70 18.95 4.99 7.19
CA SER A 70 19.81 6.11 7.56
C SER A 70 21.31 5.73 7.66
N ASN A 71 21.62 4.44 7.80
CA ASN A 71 22.96 3.97 8.21
C ASN A 71 23.52 2.80 7.37
N ARG A 72 22.84 2.41 6.30
CA ARG A 72 23.27 1.33 5.40
C ARG A 72 22.69 1.52 4.00
N GLU A 73 23.17 0.70 3.07
CA GLU A 73 22.63 0.64 1.71
C GLU A 73 21.13 0.24 1.69
N PRO A 74 20.39 0.67 0.66
CA PRO A 74 18.99 0.31 0.50
C PRO A 74 18.77 -1.21 0.49
N GLY A 75 17.64 -1.64 1.06
CA GLY A 75 17.16 -3.02 1.01
C GLY A 75 16.04 -3.21 -0.02
N GLY A 76 15.89 -4.44 -0.50
CA GLY A 76 14.88 -4.77 -1.51
C GLY A 76 15.50 -5.03 -2.91
N PRO A 77 14.74 -4.98 -4.02
CA PRO A 77 13.30 -4.70 -3.99
C PRO A 77 12.47 -5.85 -3.40
N TYR A 78 11.40 -5.50 -2.71
CA TYR A 78 10.36 -6.43 -2.29
C TYR A 78 9.28 -6.47 -3.35
N HIS A 79 9.10 -7.62 -3.99
CA HIS A 79 8.17 -7.80 -5.10
C HIS A 79 6.79 -8.20 -4.60
N LEU A 80 5.74 -7.57 -5.13
CA LEU A 80 4.37 -7.98 -4.86
C LEU A 80 3.42 -7.66 -6.02
N THR A 81 2.34 -8.43 -6.09
CA THR A 81 1.29 -8.25 -7.10
C THR A 81 -0.01 -7.84 -6.43
N VAL A 82 -0.69 -6.86 -7.02
CA VAL A 82 -2.07 -6.50 -6.67
C VAL A 82 -2.97 -6.76 -7.87
N ALA A 83 -3.88 -7.71 -7.73
CA ALA A 83 -4.78 -8.10 -8.83
C ALA A 83 -5.62 -6.92 -9.33
N ALA A 84 -6.13 -7.02 -10.56
CA ALA A 84 -6.98 -6.02 -11.18
C ALA A 84 -8.20 -5.68 -10.29
N ARG A 85 -8.46 -4.39 -10.11
CA ARG A 85 -9.61 -3.88 -9.34
C ARG A 85 -9.66 -4.40 -7.91
N ARG A 86 -8.50 -4.41 -7.23
CA ARG A 86 -8.37 -4.88 -5.85
C ARG A 86 -7.55 -3.90 -5.00
N THR A 87 -7.77 -4.00 -3.71
CA THR A 87 -6.90 -3.39 -2.70
C THR A 87 -6.05 -4.47 -2.03
N LYS A 88 -4.87 -4.08 -1.56
CA LYS A 88 -3.99 -4.93 -0.77
C LYS A 88 -3.36 -4.10 0.34
N HIS A 89 -3.43 -4.59 1.56
CA HIS A 89 -2.76 -4.02 2.71
C HIS A 89 -1.54 -4.88 3.03
N VAL A 90 -0.36 -4.28 2.96
CA VAL A 90 0.92 -4.96 3.14
C VAL A 90 1.60 -4.39 4.37
N ARG A 91 1.77 -5.22 5.39
CA ARG A 91 2.58 -4.84 6.55
C ARG A 91 4.05 -4.97 6.21
N PHE A 92 4.82 -3.94 6.46
CA PHE A 92 6.28 -4.00 6.32
C PHE A 92 6.91 -5.02 7.26
N ASN A 93 6.27 -5.29 8.40
CA ASN A 93 6.68 -6.34 9.34
C ASN A 93 6.69 -7.75 8.75
N ASP A 94 5.94 -7.97 7.67
CA ASP A 94 5.77 -9.29 7.03
C ASP A 94 6.63 -9.43 5.76
N LEU A 95 7.35 -8.38 5.38
CA LEU A 95 8.30 -8.43 4.26
C LEU A 95 9.60 -9.10 4.74
N ASP A 96 9.97 -10.20 4.11
CA ASP A 96 11.11 -11.04 4.50
C ASP A 96 12.02 -11.46 3.34
N ASP A 97 11.61 -11.22 2.10
CA ASP A 97 12.39 -11.51 0.90
C ASP A 97 12.65 -10.21 0.11
N PRO A 98 13.91 -9.78 -0.04
CA PRO A 98 15.18 -10.49 0.20
C PRO A 98 15.65 -10.53 1.66
N GLU A 99 15.12 -9.70 2.55
CA GLU A 99 15.49 -9.67 3.96
C GLU A 99 14.36 -9.03 4.80
N PRO A 100 14.23 -9.40 6.10
CA PRO A 100 13.28 -8.72 6.98
C PRO A 100 13.65 -7.25 7.19
N ILE A 101 12.65 -6.37 7.25
CA ILE A 101 12.84 -4.98 7.65
C ILE A 101 13.07 -4.93 9.17
N PRO A 102 14.20 -4.38 9.66
CA PRO A 102 14.51 -4.37 11.07
C PRO A 102 13.56 -3.49 11.86
N LYS A 103 13.27 -3.89 13.09
CA LYS A 103 12.56 -3.07 14.06
C LYS A 103 13.51 -2.07 14.71
N ASP A 104 12.96 -1.00 15.28
CA ASP A 104 13.70 0.05 15.99
C ASP A 104 14.74 0.77 15.11
N VAL A 105 14.44 0.88 13.83
CA VAL A 105 15.28 1.57 12.83
C VAL A 105 14.41 2.46 11.97
N ASP A 106 14.84 3.71 11.78
CA ASP A 106 14.19 4.64 10.86
C ASP A 106 14.46 4.24 9.41
N PHE A 107 13.43 4.33 8.59
CA PHE A 107 13.53 4.06 7.16
C PHE A 107 12.58 4.92 6.34
N ALA A 108 12.83 4.99 5.05
CA ALA A 108 11.91 5.50 4.05
C ALA A 108 11.63 4.41 3.02
N SER A 109 10.59 4.57 2.21
CA SER A 109 10.31 3.63 1.13
C SER A 109 9.97 4.34 -0.17
N VAL A 110 10.39 3.75 -1.28
CA VAL A 110 9.94 4.08 -2.63
C VAL A 110 9.19 2.87 -3.17
N ILE A 111 8.02 3.12 -3.75
CA ILE A 111 7.12 2.11 -4.27
C ILE A 111 6.93 2.39 -5.76
N GLU A 112 7.30 1.45 -6.60
CA GLU A 112 7.22 1.55 -8.05
C GLU A 112 6.26 0.49 -8.59
N SER A 113 5.46 0.85 -9.58
CA SER A 113 4.46 -0.01 -10.18
C SER A 113 4.46 0.12 -11.69
N ASP A 114 4.19 -0.96 -12.41
CA ASP A 114 4.07 -0.95 -13.87
C ASP A 114 2.80 -0.23 -14.37
N VAL A 115 1.76 -0.11 -13.51
CA VAL A 115 0.52 0.63 -13.78
C VAL A 115 0.24 1.66 -12.68
N PRO A 116 -0.53 2.73 -12.95
CA PRO A 116 -0.89 3.70 -11.91
C PRO A 116 -1.67 3.06 -10.76
N ILE A 117 -1.23 3.31 -9.54
CA ILE A 117 -1.87 2.84 -8.30
C ILE A 117 -2.04 4.01 -7.34
N VAL A 118 -2.86 3.84 -6.30
CA VAL A 118 -2.93 4.77 -5.17
C VAL A 118 -2.31 4.12 -3.94
N VAL A 119 -1.44 4.85 -3.26
CA VAL A 119 -0.73 4.35 -2.07
C VAL A 119 -1.02 5.21 -0.86
N GLN A 120 -1.43 4.57 0.23
CA GLN A 120 -1.65 5.19 1.52
C GLN A 120 -0.78 4.50 2.57
N HIS A 121 -0.29 5.26 3.52
CA HIS A 121 0.55 4.78 4.62
C HIS A 121 -0.24 4.77 5.93
N THR A 122 -0.06 3.73 6.73
CA THR A 122 -0.65 3.61 8.06
C THR A 122 0.36 3.04 9.03
N ARG A 123 0.47 3.66 10.21
CA ARG A 123 1.25 3.15 11.34
C ARG A 123 0.33 2.91 12.53
N LEU A 124 0.52 1.79 13.19
CA LEU A 124 0.04 1.55 14.55
C LEU A 124 1.25 1.44 15.49
N ASP A 125 1.30 2.30 16.49
CA ASP A 125 2.22 2.20 17.61
C ASP A 125 1.43 1.84 18.88
N SER A 126 1.58 0.61 19.31
CA SER A 126 0.89 0.04 20.48
C SER A 126 1.84 -0.24 21.65
N ARG A 127 2.94 0.51 21.75
CA ARG A 127 3.88 0.39 22.88
C ARG A 127 3.27 0.81 24.20
N GLN A 128 2.20 1.59 24.17
CA GLN A 128 1.42 2.00 25.33
C GLN A 128 -0.05 1.60 25.16
N ALA A 129 -0.80 1.56 26.26
CA ALA A 129 -2.21 1.21 26.24
C ALA A 129 -3.06 2.16 25.37
N GLU A 130 -2.67 3.43 25.30
CA GLU A 130 -3.25 4.46 24.46
C GLU A 130 -2.67 4.43 23.04
N SER A 131 -2.76 3.32 22.37
CA SER A 131 -2.21 3.11 21.03
C SER A 131 -2.33 4.32 20.11
N ALA A 132 -1.28 4.68 19.40
CA ALA A 132 -1.28 5.73 18.42
C ALA A 132 -1.47 5.17 17.01
N LEU A 133 -2.44 5.70 16.28
CA LEU A 133 -2.71 5.35 14.88
C LEU A 133 -2.51 6.59 14.00
N LEU A 134 -1.67 6.45 12.99
CA LEU A 134 -1.43 7.43 11.95
C LEU A 134 -1.84 6.85 10.61
N SER A 135 -2.52 7.65 9.80
CA SER A 135 -2.77 7.32 8.39
C SER A 135 -2.64 8.56 7.52
N THR A 136 -1.95 8.44 6.40
CA THR A 136 -1.72 9.51 5.44
C THR A 136 -1.60 8.98 4.02
N ILE A 137 -1.84 9.85 3.03
CA ILE A 137 -1.52 9.52 1.64
C ILE A 137 -0.01 9.58 1.43
N ALA A 138 0.55 8.67 0.68
CA ALA A 138 1.95 8.73 0.28
C ALA A 138 2.17 9.88 -0.74
N TYR A 139 3.40 10.31 -0.89
CA TYR A 139 3.78 11.31 -1.90
C TYR A 139 3.80 10.65 -3.29
N ALA A 140 2.96 11.15 -4.19
CA ALA A 140 2.99 10.74 -5.59
C ALA A 140 4.09 11.50 -6.32
N ALA A 141 5.09 10.77 -6.86
CA ALA A 141 6.07 11.39 -7.73
C ALA A 141 5.42 11.73 -9.08
N SER A 142 5.71 12.92 -9.60
CA SER A 142 5.39 13.27 -10.99
C SER A 142 6.29 12.48 -11.93
N ASP A 143 5.70 11.93 -12.98
CA ASP A 143 6.41 11.32 -14.12
C ASP A 143 7.19 12.38 -14.91
#